data_1026cd4c796efa1abf6c590ecaf3a3b5
#
_entry.id   1026cd4c796efa1abf6c590ecaf3a3b5
#
_cell.length_a   1.000
_cell.length_b   1.000
_cell.length_c   1.000
_cell.angle_alpha   90.00
_cell.angle_beta   90.00
_cell.angle_gamma   90.00
#
_symmetry.space_group_name_H-M   'P 1'
#
loop_
_entity.id
_entity.type
_entity.pdbx_description
1 polymer ?
#
loop_
_entity_poly.entity_id
_entity_poly.type
_entity_poly.pdbx_seq_one_letter_code
_entity_poly.pdbx_strand_id
1 'polypeptide(L)'
;MPDTHNSTQTRPVSSYLLRRPLLRLVGLLALPMTWIIGVYIFSLFLLLITAFWNVDPFTSLVSPGFNLENFELVLTTPAYIATSIRTLLIALAVTGVCVLFAVPLGIFMAKIASPWLRNALAVAITLPLWAGYLVKIIAMRLVFTEEGFFNWLMAPLGIRGPGFSVPIVILTLTYLWFPYMALPVYTAIRQIPPNLFDASSDLGAKGFTTVYRVVLPLIVPAIIAGSVFTFSLSLGDYLAARFTGGATQMIGSIIAANINLNPPVAAA
;
A
#
# COMPACT_ATOMS: atom_id res chain seq x y z
N MET A 1 61.81 -28.89 27.80
CA MET A 1 60.40 -29.34 27.92
C MET A 1 59.57 -28.31 27.28
N PRO A 2 58.99 -28.54 26.11
CA PRO A 2 58.01 -27.63 25.50
C PRO A 2 56.63 -28.22 25.69
N ASP A 3 55.73 -27.40 26.24
CA ASP A 3 54.36 -27.73 26.46
C ASP A 3 53.57 -27.69 25.12
N THR A 4 53.07 -28.82 24.77
CA THR A 4 52.17 -29.01 23.64
C THR A 4 50.76 -28.55 24.03
N HIS A 5 50.38 -27.33 23.64
CA HIS A 5 49.00 -26.89 23.68
C HIS A 5 48.18 -27.62 22.64
N ASN A 6 47.41 -28.54 23.14
CA ASN A 6 46.41 -29.33 22.38
C ASN A 6 45.18 -28.41 22.12
N SER A 7 45.14 -27.75 20.98
CA SER A 7 43.98 -27.01 20.53
C SER A 7 42.94 -28.00 19.99
N THR A 8 42.00 -28.36 20.82
CA THR A 8 40.80 -29.12 20.46
C THR A 8 40.06 -28.49 19.30
N GLN A 9 40.22 -29.06 18.14
CA GLN A 9 39.44 -28.72 16.95
C GLN A 9 37.98 -29.14 17.15
N THR A 10 37.12 -28.21 17.54
CA THR A 10 35.68 -28.39 17.47
C THR A 10 35.12 -27.60 16.28
N ARG A 11 35.21 -28.12 15.06
CA ARG A 11 34.45 -27.59 13.93
C ARG A 11 34.29 -28.54 12.73
N PRO A 12 33.51 -29.65 12.81
CA PRO A 12 33.10 -30.34 11.58
C PRO A 12 31.81 -29.78 10.96
N VAL A 13 30.91 -29.15 11.75
CA VAL A 13 29.59 -28.72 11.27
C VAL A 13 29.64 -27.45 10.41
N SER A 14 30.52 -26.51 10.76
CA SER A 14 30.62 -25.23 10.02
C SER A 14 31.22 -25.40 8.61
N SER A 15 32.17 -26.32 8.46
CA SER A 15 32.83 -26.58 7.16
C SER A 15 31.93 -27.34 6.17
N TYR A 16 31.02 -28.17 6.65
CA TYR A 16 30.05 -28.87 5.82
C TYR A 16 28.95 -27.92 5.29
N LEU A 17 28.49 -26.98 6.13
CA LEU A 17 27.52 -25.97 5.76
C LEU A 17 28.11 -24.93 4.78
N LEU A 18 29.40 -24.63 4.88
CA LEU A 18 30.08 -23.70 3.96
C LEU A 18 30.19 -24.25 2.52
N ARG A 19 30.20 -25.56 2.35
CA ARG A 19 30.30 -26.23 1.05
C ARG A 19 28.96 -26.36 0.32
N ARG A 20 27.84 -26.14 0.99
CA ARG A 20 26.50 -26.22 0.40
C ARG A 20 25.71 -24.93 0.60
N PRO A 21 25.80 -23.99 -0.34
CA PRO A 21 25.17 -22.67 -0.20
C PRO A 21 23.65 -22.75 -0.01
N LEU A 22 22.99 -23.72 -0.62
CA LEU A 22 21.54 -23.95 -0.47
C LEU A 22 21.16 -24.35 0.96
N LEU A 23 21.91 -25.22 1.62
CA LEU A 23 21.63 -25.63 3.01
C LEU A 23 21.82 -24.47 3.98
N ARG A 24 22.82 -23.62 3.74
CA ARG A 24 23.05 -22.40 4.53
C ARG A 24 21.92 -21.41 4.33
N LEU A 25 21.48 -21.22 3.08
CA LEU A 25 20.34 -20.33 2.77
C LEU A 25 19.06 -20.85 3.45
N VAL A 26 18.76 -22.13 3.31
CA VAL A 26 17.60 -22.76 3.97
C VAL A 26 17.69 -22.63 5.49
N GLY A 27 18.85 -22.89 6.09
CA GLY A 27 19.03 -22.77 7.53
C GLY A 27 18.89 -21.34 8.06
N LEU A 28 19.35 -20.34 7.30
CA LEU A 28 19.18 -18.92 7.65
C LEU A 28 17.75 -18.43 7.48
N LEU A 29 17.07 -18.93 6.44
CA LEU A 29 15.68 -18.54 6.16
C LEU A 29 14.65 -19.39 6.92
N ALA A 30 15.04 -20.57 7.44
CA ALA A 30 14.10 -21.47 8.11
C ALA A 30 13.34 -20.81 9.25
N LEU A 31 14.04 -20.11 10.15
CA LEU A 31 13.41 -19.45 11.30
C LEU A 31 12.41 -18.36 10.90
N PRO A 32 12.78 -17.35 10.08
CA PRO A 32 11.81 -16.33 9.65
C PRO A 32 10.71 -16.89 8.75
N MET A 33 11.02 -17.87 7.88
CA MET A 33 9.99 -18.48 7.03
C MET A 33 9.00 -19.31 7.84
N THR A 34 9.45 -20.09 8.82
CA THR A 34 8.58 -20.87 9.71
C THR A 34 7.66 -19.93 10.50
N TRP A 35 8.17 -18.78 10.95
CA TRP A 35 7.35 -17.79 11.64
C TRP A 35 6.30 -17.19 10.72
N ILE A 36 6.68 -16.73 9.52
CA ILE A 36 5.76 -16.13 8.55
C ILE A 36 4.71 -17.16 8.12
N ILE A 37 5.12 -18.36 7.73
CA ILE A 37 4.20 -19.41 7.26
C ILE A 37 3.35 -19.92 8.44
N GLY A 38 3.97 -20.24 9.57
CA GLY A 38 3.28 -20.80 10.72
C GLY A 38 2.27 -19.85 11.36
N VAL A 39 2.63 -18.59 11.56
CA VAL A 39 1.74 -17.63 12.25
C VAL A 39 0.80 -16.95 11.26
N TYR A 40 1.33 -16.38 10.18
CA TYR A 40 0.54 -15.56 9.27
C TYR A 40 -0.41 -16.40 8.39
N ILE A 41 0.12 -17.40 7.70
CA ILE A 41 -0.70 -18.25 6.80
C ILE A 41 -1.69 -19.08 7.62
N PHE A 42 -1.28 -19.60 8.79
CA PHE A 42 -2.17 -20.33 9.67
C PHE A 42 -3.31 -19.45 10.20
N SER A 43 -3.03 -18.21 10.57
CA SER A 43 -4.07 -17.26 11.00
C SER A 43 -5.05 -16.94 9.87
N LEU A 44 -4.56 -16.75 8.63
CA LEU A 44 -5.43 -16.54 7.46
C LEU A 44 -6.28 -17.79 7.16
N PHE A 45 -5.71 -18.96 7.31
CA PHE A 45 -6.44 -20.23 7.14
C PHE A 45 -7.54 -20.39 8.19
N LEU A 46 -7.26 -20.08 9.45
CA LEU A 46 -8.27 -20.07 10.51
C LEU A 46 -9.39 -19.06 10.20
N LEU A 47 -9.02 -17.85 9.75
CA LEU A 47 -9.99 -16.84 9.34
C LEU A 47 -10.87 -17.37 8.21
N LEU A 48 -10.29 -17.98 7.18
CA LEU A 48 -11.03 -18.57 6.07
C LEU A 48 -11.97 -19.70 6.53
N ILE A 49 -11.56 -20.52 7.50
CA ILE A 49 -12.44 -21.55 8.08
C ILE A 49 -13.64 -20.91 8.78
N THR A 50 -13.44 -19.80 9.49
CA THR A 50 -14.57 -19.12 10.17
C THR A 50 -15.60 -18.58 9.19
N ALA A 51 -15.25 -18.29 7.94
CA ALA A 51 -16.19 -17.88 6.90
C ALA A 51 -17.28 -18.94 6.61
N PHE A 52 -17.00 -20.22 6.90
CA PHE A 52 -17.96 -21.34 6.74
C PHE A 52 -18.80 -21.60 7.99
N TRP A 53 -18.57 -20.89 9.09
CA TRP A 53 -19.30 -21.10 10.34
C TRP A 53 -20.62 -20.33 10.35
N ASN A 54 -21.52 -20.74 11.23
CA ASN A 54 -22.85 -20.14 11.41
C ASN A 54 -22.89 -19.27 12.65
N VAL A 55 -23.70 -18.22 12.59
CA VAL A 55 -24.09 -17.45 13.78
C VAL A 55 -25.55 -17.76 14.09
N ASP A 56 -25.82 -18.18 15.31
CA ASP A 56 -27.19 -18.35 15.78
C ASP A 56 -27.88 -16.98 15.88
N PRO A 57 -29.02 -16.77 15.17
CA PRO A 57 -29.69 -15.48 15.15
C PRO A 57 -30.23 -15.01 16.52
N PHE A 58 -30.48 -15.93 17.42
CA PHE A 58 -31.05 -15.62 18.74
C PHE A 58 -30.00 -15.41 19.84
N THR A 59 -28.94 -16.21 19.81
CA THR A 59 -27.90 -16.16 20.85
C THR A 59 -26.66 -15.40 20.44
N SER A 60 -26.52 -15.07 19.14
CA SER A 60 -25.31 -14.49 18.52
C SER A 60 -24.05 -15.33 18.74
N LEU A 61 -24.20 -16.61 19.10
CA LEU A 61 -23.09 -17.53 19.28
C LEU A 61 -22.62 -18.06 17.93
N VAL A 62 -21.32 -18.05 17.75
CA VAL A 62 -20.69 -18.63 16.55
C VAL A 62 -20.54 -20.13 16.76
N SER A 63 -21.13 -20.92 15.88
CA SER A 63 -21.06 -22.39 15.88
C SER A 63 -20.22 -22.89 14.71
N PRO A 64 -19.24 -23.79 14.97
CA PRO A 64 -18.50 -24.44 13.89
C PRO A 64 -19.45 -25.26 13.01
N GLY A 65 -19.36 -25.07 11.71
CA GLY A 65 -20.15 -25.79 10.72
C GLY A 65 -19.57 -25.61 9.32
N PHE A 66 -20.13 -26.26 8.33
CA PHE A 66 -19.80 -26.03 6.92
C PHE A 66 -21.04 -25.50 6.23
N ASN A 67 -21.06 -24.17 6.01
CA ASN A 67 -22.15 -23.48 5.36
C ASN A 67 -21.62 -22.49 4.32
N LEU A 68 -22.27 -22.41 3.17
CA LEU A 68 -21.94 -21.47 2.10
C LEU A 68 -22.87 -20.23 2.09
N GLU A 69 -23.84 -20.15 3.01
CA GLU A 69 -24.79 -19.03 3.09
C GLU A 69 -24.12 -17.66 3.25
N ASN A 70 -23.01 -17.60 3.99
CA ASN A 70 -22.26 -16.35 4.14
C ASN A 70 -21.69 -15.86 2.80
N PHE A 71 -21.18 -16.78 1.98
CA PHE A 71 -20.67 -16.45 0.63
C PHE A 71 -21.82 -16.08 -0.31
N GLU A 72 -22.94 -16.82 -0.24
CA GLU A 72 -24.13 -16.48 -1.00
C GLU A 72 -24.67 -15.10 -0.62
N LEU A 73 -24.75 -14.79 0.69
CA LEU A 73 -25.15 -13.49 1.21
C LEU A 73 -24.26 -12.35 0.66
N VAL A 74 -22.95 -12.53 0.70
CA VAL A 74 -21.99 -11.52 0.20
C VAL A 74 -22.10 -11.34 -1.30
N LEU A 75 -22.29 -12.43 -2.06
CA LEU A 75 -22.32 -12.41 -3.52
C LEU A 75 -23.68 -12.03 -4.10
N THR A 76 -24.78 -12.17 -3.34
CA THR A 76 -26.13 -11.87 -3.82
C THR A 76 -26.69 -10.54 -3.30
N THR A 77 -26.19 -10.04 -2.17
CA THR A 77 -26.68 -8.79 -1.60
C THR A 77 -26.17 -7.59 -2.39
N PRO A 78 -27.05 -6.79 -3.00
CA PRO A 78 -26.65 -5.66 -3.85
C PRO A 78 -25.77 -4.63 -3.12
N ALA A 79 -25.99 -4.46 -1.79
CA ALA A 79 -25.22 -3.51 -0.98
C ALA A 79 -23.74 -3.93 -0.88
N TYR A 80 -23.45 -5.22 -0.69
CA TYR A 80 -22.07 -5.73 -0.64
C TYR A 80 -21.38 -5.62 -2.00
N ILE A 81 -22.09 -6.01 -3.07
CA ILE A 81 -21.55 -5.90 -4.44
C ILE A 81 -21.24 -4.44 -4.78
N ALA A 82 -22.20 -3.54 -4.56
CA ALA A 82 -22.02 -2.12 -4.85
C ALA A 82 -20.86 -1.51 -4.06
N THR A 83 -20.70 -1.89 -2.78
CA THR A 83 -19.59 -1.40 -1.94
C THR A 83 -18.27 -1.98 -2.40
N SER A 84 -18.21 -3.26 -2.79
CA SER A 84 -17.00 -3.90 -3.32
C SER A 84 -16.54 -3.22 -4.61
N ILE A 85 -17.46 -2.99 -5.56
CA ILE A 85 -17.15 -2.28 -6.80
C ILE A 85 -16.68 -0.86 -6.52
N ARG A 86 -17.37 -0.14 -5.62
CA ARG A 86 -16.96 1.21 -5.21
C ARG A 86 -15.57 1.23 -4.62
N THR A 87 -15.25 0.29 -3.73
CA THR A 87 -13.92 0.17 -3.10
C THR A 87 -12.84 -0.08 -4.16
N LEU A 88 -13.09 -0.97 -5.10
CA LEU A 88 -12.20 -1.25 -6.23
C LEU A 88 -11.94 0.00 -7.07
N LEU A 89 -13.00 0.73 -7.40
CA LEU A 89 -12.91 1.97 -8.19
C LEU A 89 -12.14 3.07 -7.45
N ILE A 90 -12.36 3.22 -6.13
CA ILE A 90 -11.61 4.16 -5.29
C ILE A 90 -10.13 3.77 -5.28
N ALA A 91 -9.80 2.50 -5.04
CA ALA A 91 -8.41 2.04 -5.01
C ALA A 91 -7.70 2.23 -6.37
N LEU A 92 -8.39 1.96 -7.49
CA LEU A 92 -7.89 2.24 -8.83
C LEU A 92 -7.69 3.74 -9.07
N ALA A 93 -8.65 4.57 -8.66
CA ALA A 93 -8.54 6.02 -8.79
C ALA A 93 -7.37 6.57 -7.99
N VAL A 94 -7.19 6.16 -6.72
CA VAL A 94 -6.05 6.52 -5.86
C VAL A 94 -4.74 6.14 -6.53
N THR A 95 -4.64 4.91 -7.02
CA THR A 95 -3.43 4.42 -7.69
C THR A 95 -3.13 5.23 -8.95
N GLY A 96 -4.15 5.50 -9.78
CA GLY A 96 -4.02 6.33 -10.98
C GLY A 96 -3.57 7.77 -10.65
N VAL A 97 -4.15 8.38 -9.62
CA VAL A 97 -3.76 9.73 -9.16
C VAL A 97 -2.33 9.71 -8.62
N CYS A 98 -1.94 8.68 -7.85
CA CYS A 98 -0.55 8.54 -7.40
C CYS A 98 0.44 8.45 -8.56
N VAL A 99 0.15 7.65 -9.60
CA VAL A 99 1.00 7.56 -10.80
C VAL A 99 1.07 8.89 -11.53
N LEU A 100 -0.09 9.55 -11.71
CA LEU A 100 -0.20 10.83 -12.42
C LEU A 100 0.69 11.91 -11.80
N PHE A 101 0.80 11.96 -10.49
CA PHE A 101 1.65 12.93 -9.80
C PHE A 101 3.08 12.41 -9.56
N ALA A 102 3.28 11.11 -9.31
CA ALA A 102 4.60 10.56 -9.03
C ALA A 102 5.53 10.59 -10.24
N VAL A 103 5.02 10.34 -11.45
CA VAL A 103 5.84 10.33 -12.66
C VAL A 103 6.41 11.71 -12.98
N PRO A 104 5.62 12.79 -13.12
CA PRO A 104 6.19 14.13 -13.40
C PRO A 104 7.05 14.63 -12.25
N LEU A 105 6.66 14.38 -10.99
CA LEU A 105 7.46 14.76 -9.83
C LEU A 105 8.80 14.01 -9.81
N GLY A 106 8.79 12.71 -10.11
CA GLY A 106 9.99 11.89 -10.18
C GLY A 106 10.96 12.36 -11.30
N ILE A 107 10.42 12.72 -12.47
CA ILE A 107 11.21 13.30 -13.59
C ILE A 107 11.81 14.65 -13.16
N PHE A 108 10.98 15.53 -12.57
CA PHE A 108 11.44 16.81 -12.07
C PHE A 108 12.58 16.67 -11.07
N MET A 109 12.40 15.82 -10.06
CA MET A 109 13.41 15.57 -9.03
C MET A 109 14.69 14.95 -9.58
N ALA A 110 14.58 13.99 -10.51
CA ALA A 110 15.73 13.24 -11.01
C ALA A 110 16.56 14.03 -12.04
N LYS A 111 15.92 14.88 -12.85
CA LYS A 111 16.55 15.47 -14.05
C LYS A 111 16.61 17.00 -14.04
N ILE A 112 15.73 17.69 -13.30
CA ILE A 112 15.60 19.14 -13.39
C ILE A 112 16.00 19.81 -12.06
N ALA A 113 15.60 19.25 -10.93
CA ALA A 113 15.78 19.86 -9.62
C ALA A 113 17.27 19.99 -9.23
N SER A 114 17.63 21.13 -8.64
CA SER A 114 18.93 21.32 -8.00
C SER A 114 19.13 20.30 -6.86
N PRO A 115 20.37 19.98 -6.46
CA PRO A 115 20.65 19.00 -5.41
C PRO A 115 19.92 19.32 -4.09
N TRP A 116 19.85 20.60 -3.70
CA TRP A 116 19.15 21.03 -2.49
C TRP A 116 17.65 20.78 -2.61
N LEU A 117 17.03 21.22 -3.72
CA LEU A 117 15.57 21.05 -3.94
C LEU A 117 15.19 19.58 -4.05
N ARG A 118 16.02 18.77 -4.71
CA ARG A 118 15.84 17.31 -4.79
C ARG A 118 15.79 16.67 -3.40
N ASN A 119 16.76 17.02 -2.54
CA ASN A 119 16.81 16.48 -1.18
C ASN A 119 15.62 16.98 -0.34
N ALA A 120 15.26 18.26 -0.45
CA ALA A 120 14.11 18.81 0.23
C ALA A 120 12.80 18.11 -0.18
N LEU A 121 12.59 17.86 -1.48
CA LEU A 121 11.43 17.13 -1.98
C LEU A 121 11.43 15.65 -1.54
N ALA A 122 12.60 14.99 -1.55
CA ALA A 122 12.70 13.62 -1.02
C ALA A 122 12.32 13.55 0.45
N VAL A 123 12.78 14.49 1.27
CA VAL A 123 12.37 14.61 2.67
C VAL A 123 10.88 14.92 2.78
N ALA A 124 10.34 15.85 2.00
CA ALA A 124 8.93 16.22 2.01
C ALA A 124 8.02 15.03 1.67
N ILE A 125 8.42 14.18 0.71
CA ILE A 125 7.68 12.95 0.36
C ILE A 125 7.75 11.91 1.47
N THR A 126 8.89 11.79 2.16
CA THR A 126 9.07 10.78 3.21
C THR A 126 8.54 11.23 4.57
N LEU A 127 8.48 12.52 4.82
CA LEU A 127 8.06 13.08 6.11
C LEU A 127 6.68 12.57 6.57
N PRO A 128 5.65 12.43 5.71
CA PRO A 128 4.38 11.85 6.12
C PRO A 128 4.48 10.41 6.63
N LEU A 129 5.50 9.62 6.23
CA LEU A 129 5.67 8.25 6.71
C LEU A 129 5.99 8.17 8.21
N TRP A 130 6.58 9.25 8.77
CA TRP A 130 6.90 9.35 10.20
C TRP A 130 5.71 9.74 11.05
N ALA A 131 4.70 10.36 10.47
CA ALA A 131 3.48 10.70 11.19
C ALA A 131 2.59 9.47 11.37
N GLY A 132 1.98 9.35 12.54
CA GLY A 132 1.05 8.27 12.84
C GLY A 132 -0.12 8.25 11.84
N TYR A 133 -0.54 7.05 11.46
CA TYR A 133 -1.60 6.86 10.45
C TYR A 133 -2.91 7.61 10.79
N LEU A 134 -3.41 7.47 12.03
CA LEU A 134 -4.62 8.16 12.49
C LEU A 134 -4.47 9.67 12.51
N VAL A 135 -3.30 10.18 12.89
CA VAL A 135 -3.03 11.63 12.92
C VAL A 135 -3.17 12.23 11.52
N LYS A 136 -2.69 11.54 10.49
CA LYS A 136 -2.83 11.98 9.09
C LYS A 136 -4.29 12.03 8.65
N ILE A 137 -5.08 11.01 9.00
CA ILE A 137 -6.50 10.98 8.65
C ILE A 137 -7.27 12.09 9.37
N ILE A 138 -7.01 12.29 10.67
CA ILE A 138 -7.64 13.36 11.45
C ILE A 138 -7.25 14.73 10.91
N ALA A 139 -5.98 14.92 10.53
CA ALA A 139 -5.53 16.15 9.90
C ALA A 139 -6.28 16.42 8.59
N MET A 140 -6.41 15.42 7.71
CA MET A 140 -7.18 15.53 6.47
C MET A 140 -8.66 15.81 6.75
N ARG A 141 -9.25 15.17 7.75
CA ARG A 141 -10.61 15.46 8.18
C ARG A 141 -10.77 16.94 8.57
N LEU A 142 -9.88 17.46 9.44
CA LEU A 142 -9.92 18.86 9.90
C LEU A 142 -9.75 19.86 8.75
N VAL A 143 -8.92 19.53 7.76
CA VAL A 143 -8.73 20.40 6.57
C VAL A 143 -10.03 20.55 5.78
N PHE A 144 -10.87 19.50 5.68
CA PHE A 144 -12.07 19.48 4.85
C PHE A 144 -13.39 19.58 5.62
N THR A 145 -13.37 19.90 6.92
CA THR A 145 -14.60 20.29 7.66
C THR A 145 -15.17 21.59 7.10
N GLU A 146 -16.44 21.89 7.41
CA GLU A 146 -17.10 23.11 6.97
C GLU A 146 -16.36 24.38 7.39
N GLU A 147 -15.79 24.40 8.60
CA GLU A 147 -14.95 25.48 9.13
C GLU A 147 -13.45 25.20 8.95
N GLY A 148 -13.10 24.23 8.11
CA GLY A 148 -11.73 23.75 7.92
C GLY A 148 -10.87 24.68 7.08
N PHE A 149 -9.56 24.41 7.12
CA PHE A 149 -8.54 25.18 6.41
C PHE A 149 -8.84 25.36 4.92
N PHE A 150 -9.39 24.34 4.25
CA PHE A 150 -9.73 24.42 2.83
C PHE A 150 -10.81 25.47 2.57
N ASN A 151 -11.89 25.45 3.33
CA ASN A 151 -12.99 26.42 3.18
C ASN A 151 -12.56 27.83 3.57
N TRP A 152 -11.74 27.98 4.60
CA TRP A 152 -11.14 29.26 4.96
C TRP A 152 -10.28 29.85 3.81
N LEU A 153 -9.42 29.03 3.20
CA LEU A 153 -8.55 29.44 2.09
C LEU A 153 -9.34 29.80 0.82
N MET A 154 -10.43 29.06 0.54
CA MET A 154 -11.26 29.23 -0.65
C MET A 154 -12.39 30.25 -0.45
N ALA A 155 -12.63 30.73 0.77
CA ALA A 155 -13.67 31.71 1.08
C ALA A 155 -13.63 32.98 0.20
N PRO A 156 -12.44 33.60 -0.08
CA PRO A 156 -12.36 34.75 -0.95
C PRO A 156 -12.83 34.49 -2.40
N LEU A 157 -12.76 33.24 -2.85
CA LEU A 157 -13.18 32.82 -4.20
C LEU A 157 -14.64 32.36 -4.25
N GLY A 158 -15.36 32.38 -3.11
CA GLY A 158 -16.74 31.89 -3.00
C GLY A 158 -16.87 30.36 -3.22
N ILE A 159 -15.76 29.62 -3.19
CA ILE A 159 -15.75 28.17 -3.41
C ILE A 159 -15.91 27.46 -2.07
N ARG A 160 -16.92 26.60 -1.97
CA ARG A 160 -17.08 25.70 -0.84
C ARG A 160 -16.44 24.35 -1.17
N GLY A 161 -15.75 23.78 -0.20
CA GLY A 161 -15.15 22.45 -0.34
C GLY A 161 -16.22 21.37 -0.53
N PRO A 162 -15.82 20.21 -1.10
CA PRO A 162 -16.76 19.12 -1.42
C PRO A 162 -17.31 18.42 -0.17
N GLY A 163 -16.94 18.88 1.04
CA GLY A 163 -17.34 18.20 2.29
C GLY A 163 -16.81 16.77 2.38
N PHE A 164 -17.36 15.98 3.29
CA PHE A 164 -16.99 14.57 3.40
C PHE A 164 -17.66 13.77 2.28
N SER A 165 -16.83 13.24 1.37
CA SER A 165 -17.29 12.64 0.11
C SER A 165 -16.23 11.73 -0.50
N VAL A 166 -16.62 10.97 -1.54
CA VAL A 166 -15.69 10.08 -2.27
C VAL A 166 -14.42 10.80 -2.77
N PRO A 167 -14.48 12.01 -3.36
CA PRO A 167 -13.28 12.75 -3.74
C PRO A 167 -12.31 13.00 -2.58
N ILE A 168 -12.83 13.29 -1.37
CA ILE A 168 -11.98 13.51 -0.20
C ILE A 168 -11.37 12.20 0.30
N VAL A 169 -12.08 11.08 0.21
CA VAL A 169 -11.49 9.75 0.47
C VAL A 169 -10.33 9.49 -0.48
N ILE A 170 -10.53 9.70 -1.79
CA ILE A 170 -9.47 9.53 -2.80
C ILE A 170 -8.27 10.42 -2.50
N LEU A 171 -8.49 11.69 -2.18
CA LEU A 171 -7.43 12.64 -1.84
C LEU A 171 -6.68 12.23 -0.57
N THR A 172 -7.41 11.81 0.47
CA THR A 172 -6.84 11.32 1.73
C THR A 172 -5.97 10.08 1.50
N LEU A 173 -6.49 9.08 0.79
CA LEU A 173 -5.75 7.87 0.47
C LEU A 173 -4.54 8.15 -0.44
N THR A 174 -4.69 9.07 -1.41
CA THR A 174 -3.57 9.52 -2.23
C THR A 174 -2.46 10.13 -1.36
N TYR A 175 -2.80 11.04 -0.45
CA TYR A 175 -1.83 11.62 0.47
C TYR A 175 -1.14 10.57 1.35
N LEU A 176 -1.90 9.62 1.87
CA LEU A 176 -1.38 8.56 2.72
C LEU A 176 -0.38 7.64 2.00
N TRP A 177 -0.71 7.25 0.75
CA TRP A 177 0.00 6.20 0.03
C TRP A 177 0.93 6.73 -1.07
N PHE A 178 0.90 8.05 -1.35
CA PHE A 178 1.76 8.69 -2.35
C PHE A 178 3.25 8.37 -2.23
N PRO A 179 3.86 8.34 -1.03
CA PRO A 179 5.27 8.00 -0.89
C PRO A 179 5.64 6.62 -1.45
N TYR A 180 4.74 5.64 -1.33
CA TYR A 180 4.96 4.28 -1.82
C TYR A 180 4.98 4.19 -3.35
N MET A 181 4.37 5.14 -4.03
CA MET A 181 4.47 5.29 -5.49
C MET A 181 5.65 6.18 -5.88
N ALA A 182 5.80 7.32 -5.22
CA ALA A 182 6.76 8.34 -5.63
C ALA A 182 8.22 7.90 -5.46
N LEU A 183 8.56 7.18 -4.38
CA LEU A 183 9.93 6.77 -4.11
C LEU A 183 10.47 5.72 -5.10
N PRO A 184 9.76 4.61 -5.42
CA PRO A 184 10.19 3.68 -6.45
C PRO A 184 10.31 4.33 -7.83
N VAL A 185 9.34 5.16 -8.22
CA VAL A 185 9.34 5.87 -9.50
C VAL A 185 10.54 6.83 -9.59
N TYR A 186 10.75 7.66 -8.57
CA TYR A 186 11.91 8.56 -8.52
C TYR A 186 13.23 7.80 -8.61
N THR A 187 13.37 6.71 -7.86
CA THR A 187 14.59 5.89 -7.84
C THR A 187 14.87 5.26 -9.21
N ALA A 188 13.82 4.74 -9.87
CA ALA A 188 13.94 4.17 -11.21
C ALA A 188 14.37 5.23 -12.24
N ILE A 189 13.76 6.42 -12.22
CA ILE A 189 14.13 7.51 -13.14
C ILE A 189 15.58 7.96 -12.91
N ARG A 190 16.02 8.00 -11.66
CA ARG A 190 17.39 8.39 -11.31
C ARG A 190 18.44 7.41 -11.85
N GLN A 191 18.08 6.13 -11.97
CA GLN A 191 18.96 5.09 -12.47
C GLN A 191 19.09 5.08 -14.02
N ILE A 192 18.23 5.83 -14.75
CA ILE A 192 18.33 5.91 -16.21
C ILE A 192 19.62 6.63 -16.60
N PRO A 193 20.51 5.97 -17.37
CA PRO A 193 21.77 6.54 -17.80
C PRO A 193 21.59 7.82 -18.63
N PRO A 194 22.42 8.87 -18.43
CA PRO A 194 22.30 10.13 -19.17
C PRO A 194 22.40 9.96 -20.69
N ASN A 195 23.24 9.05 -21.15
CA ASN A 195 23.44 8.78 -22.60
C ASN A 195 22.15 8.41 -23.35
N LEU A 196 21.14 7.87 -22.68
CA LEU A 196 19.83 7.58 -23.31
C LEU A 196 19.07 8.88 -23.63
N PHE A 197 19.24 9.91 -22.84
CA PHE A 197 18.64 11.22 -23.08
C PHE A 197 19.36 11.93 -24.21
N ASP A 198 20.72 11.84 -24.26
CA ASP A 198 21.57 12.43 -25.31
C ASP A 198 21.23 11.78 -26.65
N ALA A 199 21.21 10.44 -26.71
CA ALA A 199 20.84 9.71 -27.94
C ALA A 199 19.40 10.03 -28.41
N SER A 200 18.46 10.22 -27.48
CA SER A 200 17.09 10.64 -27.83
C SER A 200 17.07 12.03 -28.44
N SER A 201 17.87 12.95 -27.92
CA SER A 201 18.02 14.32 -28.44
C SER A 201 18.68 14.34 -29.80
N ASP A 202 19.72 13.54 -30.03
CA ASP A 202 20.42 13.40 -31.31
C ASP A 202 19.50 12.90 -32.44
N LEU A 203 18.51 12.07 -32.06
CA LEU A 203 17.44 11.61 -32.95
C LEU A 203 16.31 12.64 -33.14
N GLY A 204 16.48 13.87 -32.62
CA GLY A 204 15.50 14.95 -32.76
C GLY A 204 14.24 14.81 -31.88
N ALA A 205 14.26 13.94 -30.90
CA ALA A 205 13.11 13.77 -30.01
C ALA A 205 12.92 15.00 -29.10
N LYS A 206 11.68 15.51 -29.02
CA LYS A 206 11.29 16.54 -28.05
C LYS A 206 11.12 15.92 -26.67
N GLY A 207 11.23 16.72 -25.60
CA GLY A 207 11.17 16.25 -24.23
C GLY A 207 9.98 15.31 -23.91
N PHE A 208 8.79 15.62 -24.43
CA PHE A 208 7.61 14.76 -24.27
C PHE A 208 7.81 13.39 -24.96
N THR A 209 8.40 13.37 -26.15
CA THR A 209 8.69 12.13 -26.89
C THR A 209 9.71 11.27 -26.14
N THR A 210 10.74 11.90 -25.57
CA THR A 210 11.73 11.22 -24.71
C THR A 210 11.06 10.62 -23.46
N VAL A 211 10.20 11.37 -22.80
CA VAL A 211 9.47 10.86 -21.63
C VAL A 211 8.61 9.66 -22.00
N TYR A 212 7.82 9.76 -23.08
CA TYR A 212 6.87 8.70 -23.45
C TYR A 212 7.56 7.46 -24.04
N ARG A 213 8.60 7.64 -24.88
CA ARG A 213 9.24 6.53 -25.60
C ARG A 213 10.47 5.94 -24.91
N VAL A 214 11.11 6.69 -24.02
CA VAL A 214 12.34 6.25 -23.36
C VAL A 214 12.11 6.09 -21.85
N VAL A 215 11.68 7.15 -21.17
CA VAL A 215 11.57 7.13 -19.70
C VAL A 215 10.45 6.20 -19.25
N LEU A 216 9.25 6.39 -19.78
CA LEU A 216 8.06 5.66 -19.31
C LEU A 216 8.20 4.14 -19.44
N PRO A 217 8.65 3.55 -20.56
CA PRO A 217 8.85 2.11 -20.66
C PRO A 217 9.87 1.57 -19.66
N LEU A 218 10.93 2.31 -19.39
CA LEU A 218 11.97 1.90 -18.43
C LEU A 218 11.52 1.90 -16.98
N ILE A 219 10.58 2.79 -16.63
CA ILE A 219 10.07 2.90 -15.27
C ILE A 219 8.77 2.11 -15.01
N VAL A 220 8.17 1.49 -16.03
CA VAL A 220 6.96 0.66 -15.89
C VAL A 220 7.10 -0.37 -14.76
N PRO A 221 8.20 -1.12 -14.59
CA PRO A 221 8.33 -2.05 -13.47
C PRO A 221 8.24 -1.37 -12.10
N ALA A 222 8.79 -0.16 -11.96
CA ALA A 222 8.71 0.61 -10.72
C ALA A 222 7.28 1.16 -10.49
N ILE A 223 6.59 1.58 -11.56
CA ILE A 223 5.18 1.98 -11.49
C ILE A 223 4.33 0.79 -11.04
N ILE A 224 4.53 -0.39 -11.61
CA ILE A 224 3.79 -1.60 -11.22
C ILE A 224 4.05 -1.92 -9.75
N ALA A 225 5.30 -1.90 -9.31
CA ALA A 225 5.65 -2.16 -7.91
C ALA A 225 4.97 -1.15 -6.96
N GLY A 226 5.06 0.15 -7.26
CA GLY A 226 4.37 1.19 -6.50
C GLY A 226 2.84 1.04 -6.53
N SER A 227 2.28 0.64 -7.69
CA SER A 227 0.84 0.41 -7.86
C SER A 227 0.32 -0.74 -7.02
N VAL A 228 1.07 -1.83 -6.91
CA VAL A 228 0.70 -2.97 -6.05
C VAL A 228 0.56 -2.50 -4.59
N PHE A 229 1.49 -1.70 -4.09
CA PHE A 229 1.41 -1.17 -2.73
C PHE A 229 0.26 -0.19 -2.56
N THR A 230 0.17 0.84 -3.40
CA THR A 230 -0.87 1.89 -3.27
C THR A 230 -2.27 1.31 -3.44
N PHE A 231 -2.46 0.39 -4.38
CA PHE A 231 -3.73 -0.28 -4.61
C PHE A 231 -4.12 -1.17 -3.43
N SER A 232 -3.24 -2.06 -2.97
CA SER A 232 -3.52 -3.00 -1.89
C SER A 232 -3.81 -2.27 -0.57
N LEU A 233 -3.03 -1.25 -0.24
CA LEU A 233 -3.23 -0.44 0.96
C LEU A 233 -4.54 0.37 0.89
N SER A 234 -4.90 0.88 -0.29
CA SER A 234 -6.16 1.60 -0.48
C SER A 234 -7.37 0.68 -0.42
N LEU A 235 -7.24 -0.56 -0.94
CA LEU A 235 -8.32 -1.54 -0.94
C LEU A 235 -8.72 -1.96 0.48
N GLY A 236 -7.73 -2.15 1.36
CA GLY A 236 -7.94 -2.57 2.75
C GLY A 236 -8.25 -1.42 3.72
N ASP A 237 -8.24 -0.17 3.25
CA ASP A 237 -8.44 0.98 4.13
C ASP A 237 -9.93 1.18 4.47
N TYR A 238 -10.23 1.28 5.77
CA TYR A 238 -11.57 1.59 6.24
C TYR A 238 -11.64 2.89 7.03
N LEU A 239 -10.53 3.31 7.64
CA LEU A 239 -10.50 4.49 8.50
C LEU A 239 -10.60 5.79 7.69
N ALA A 240 -9.90 5.86 6.54
CA ALA A 240 -10.02 7.03 5.68
C ALA A 240 -11.48 7.23 5.23
N ALA A 241 -12.15 6.17 4.76
CA ALA A 241 -13.57 6.24 4.39
C ALA A 241 -14.46 6.64 5.58
N ARG A 242 -14.23 6.06 6.76
CA ARG A 242 -15.01 6.35 7.97
C ARG A 242 -14.88 7.80 8.42
N PHE A 243 -13.69 8.39 8.34
CA PHE A 243 -13.42 9.74 8.86
C PHE A 243 -13.64 10.85 7.84
N THR A 244 -13.45 10.57 6.55
CA THR A 244 -13.48 11.60 5.48
C THR A 244 -14.53 11.34 4.39
N GLY A 245 -15.17 10.16 4.39
CA GLY A 245 -16.09 9.74 3.34
C GLY A 245 -17.54 10.14 3.55
N GLY A 246 -17.93 10.66 4.73
CA GLY A 246 -19.33 10.94 5.04
C GLY A 246 -20.16 9.66 5.05
N ALA A 247 -21.15 9.58 4.16
CA ALA A 247 -21.96 8.37 3.97
C ALA A 247 -21.29 7.29 3.12
N THR A 248 -20.07 7.55 2.60
CA THR A 248 -19.34 6.61 1.75
C THR A 248 -18.79 5.46 2.58
N GLN A 249 -19.23 4.24 2.27
CA GLN A 249 -18.69 3.02 2.85
C GLN A 249 -17.75 2.34 1.86
N MET A 250 -16.67 1.76 2.37
CA MET A 250 -15.77 0.85 1.66
C MET A 250 -15.91 -0.56 2.26
N ILE A 251 -15.44 -1.58 1.53
CA ILE A 251 -15.54 -2.98 1.98
C ILE A 251 -14.93 -3.17 3.38
N GLY A 252 -13.79 -2.54 3.65
CA GLY A 252 -13.15 -2.56 4.96
C GLY A 252 -14.04 -1.98 6.08
N SER A 253 -14.91 -1.00 5.78
CA SER A 253 -15.87 -0.46 6.76
C SER A 253 -16.96 -1.47 7.10
N ILE A 254 -17.40 -2.26 6.12
CA ILE A 254 -18.39 -3.33 6.31
C ILE A 254 -17.77 -4.46 7.13
N ILE A 255 -16.56 -4.89 6.79
CA ILE A 255 -15.82 -5.90 7.54
C ILE A 255 -15.64 -5.45 9.00
N ALA A 256 -15.18 -4.22 9.23
CA ALA A 256 -14.99 -3.69 10.57
C ALA A 256 -16.30 -3.58 11.39
N ALA A 257 -17.43 -3.34 10.74
CA ALA A 257 -18.74 -3.33 11.39
C ALA A 257 -19.20 -4.75 11.76
N ASN A 258 -18.95 -5.74 10.89
CA ASN A 258 -19.41 -7.10 11.07
C ASN A 258 -18.47 -7.96 11.95
N ILE A 259 -17.23 -7.57 12.16
CA ILE A 259 -16.26 -8.39 12.90
C ILE A 259 -16.73 -8.79 14.31
N ASN A 260 -17.54 -7.94 14.95
CA ASN A 260 -18.10 -8.21 16.28
C ASN A 260 -19.56 -8.67 16.26
N LEU A 261 -20.28 -8.45 15.16
CA LEU A 261 -21.70 -8.77 15.02
C LEU A 261 -21.91 -10.12 14.35
N ASN A 262 -21.18 -10.36 13.29
CA ASN A 262 -21.24 -11.58 12.48
C ASN A 262 -19.85 -11.89 11.90
N PRO A 263 -18.94 -12.44 12.74
CA PRO A 263 -17.58 -12.75 12.32
C PRO A 263 -17.47 -13.65 11.08
N PRO A 264 -18.32 -14.67 10.86
CA PRO A 264 -18.32 -15.48 9.65
C PRO A 264 -18.56 -14.67 8.37
N VAL A 265 -19.54 -13.75 8.38
CA VAL A 265 -19.81 -12.86 7.23
C VAL A 265 -18.67 -11.86 7.03
N ALA A 266 -18.01 -11.42 8.10
CA ALA A 266 -16.83 -10.55 8.00
C ALA A 266 -15.61 -11.29 7.41
N ALA A 267 -15.56 -12.61 7.53
CA ALA A 267 -14.48 -13.46 7.01
C ALA A 267 -14.75 -13.97 5.58
N ALA A 268 -16.02 -14.04 5.17
CA ALA A 268 -16.44 -14.39 3.81
C ALA A 268 -16.21 -13.25 2.81
#